data_7cef622d75df7f3c12eefbb3144213cc
#
_entry.id   7cef622d75df7f3c12eefbb3144213cc
#
_cell.length_a   1.000
_cell.length_b   1.000
_cell.length_c   1.000
_cell.angle_alpha   90.00
_cell.angle_beta   90.00
_cell.angle_gamma   90.00
#
_symmetry.space_group_name_H-M   'P 1'
#
loop_
_entity.id
_entity.type
_entity.pdbx_description
1 polymer ?
#
loop_
_entity_poly.entity_id
_entity_poly.type
_entity_poly.pdbx_seq_one_letter_code
_entity_poly.pdbx_strand_id
1 'polypeptide(L)'
;MEGAIESGMLPLLDPPAPTYTPLELPLRPGQPFAFATKQQILSLCNLEPIVLNALTDLTKLSLVVDQSIQEEKATIHPGAMDEFVVNLHHRLNKVPLDAYANINNACRFASLLYIKSLLRPSEMRWVSVRLAGKLRIALGGIIPCEYPMPLLCWLCYMGLFGSMPAGDRWTWFANTLIYWYTLRGGQKPDWISLREELLQLPWIPYVHDEPGRGQWQMVEDVILFGTQNRITDPRLNYGE
;
A
#
# COMPACT_ATOMS: atom_id res chain seq x y z
N MET A 1 -21.43 3.91 6.40
CA MET A 1 -20.32 4.66 5.81
C MET A 1 -19.39 3.78 4.96
N GLU A 2 -19.09 2.57 5.38
CA GLU A 2 -18.20 1.66 4.64
C GLU A 2 -18.72 1.29 3.23
N GLY A 3 -20.00 1.10 3.05
CA GLY A 3 -20.57 0.78 1.73
C GLY A 3 -20.39 1.87 0.67
N ALA A 4 -20.36 3.13 1.06
CA ALA A 4 -20.15 4.26 0.15
C ALA A 4 -18.67 4.36 -0.30
N ILE A 5 -17.75 3.96 0.56
CA ILE A 5 -16.31 3.97 0.29
C ILE A 5 -15.95 2.95 -0.80
N GLU A 6 -16.64 1.82 -0.80
CA GLU A 6 -16.35 0.71 -1.72
C GLU A 6 -16.94 0.87 -3.10
N SER A 7 -18.10 1.49 -3.20
CA SER A 7 -18.77 1.72 -4.47
C SER A 7 -18.11 2.86 -5.27
N GLY A 8 -17.14 3.59 -4.69
CA GLY A 8 -16.58 4.79 -5.28
C GLY A 8 -17.55 5.98 -5.25
N MET A 9 -18.69 5.82 -4.58
CA MET A 9 -19.60 6.92 -4.31
C MET A 9 -19.01 7.80 -3.21
N LEU A 10 -19.15 9.11 -3.35
CA LEU A 10 -18.89 10.03 -2.26
C LEU A 10 -19.85 9.71 -1.11
N PRO A 11 -19.42 9.81 0.16
CA PRO A 11 -20.33 9.69 1.28
C PRO A 11 -21.53 10.64 1.09
N LEU A 12 -22.73 10.13 1.28
CA LEU A 12 -23.99 10.87 1.11
C LEU A 12 -24.12 12.12 2.03
N LEU A 13 -23.28 12.16 3.06
CA LEU A 13 -23.17 13.33 3.93
C LEU A 13 -21.74 13.83 3.79
N ASP A 14 -21.56 15.04 3.26
CA ASP A 14 -20.33 15.76 3.52
C ASP A 14 -20.17 15.82 5.04
N PRO A 15 -19.16 15.18 5.63
CA PRO A 15 -18.87 15.41 7.02
C PRO A 15 -18.65 16.92 7.15
N PRO A 16 -19.05 17.54 8.26
CA PRO A 16 -18.73 18.95 8.53
C PRO A 16 -17.26 19.09 8.19
N ALA A 17 -16.91 20.15 7.43
CA ALA A 17 -15.56 20.40 6.99
C ALA A 17 -14.64 20.08 8.17
N PRO A 18 -13.80 19.07 8.09
CA PRO A 18 -13.05 18.67 9.27
C PRO A 18 -12.25 19.88 9.68
N THR A 19 -12.44 20.34 10.89
CA THR A 19 -11.47 21.17 11.59
C THR A 19 -10.23 20.30 11.82
N TYR A 20 -9.69 19.78 10.71
CA TYR A 20 -8.52 18.94 10.73
C TYR A 20 -7.33 19.84 11.00
N THR A 21 -6.97 19.91 12.23
CA THR A 21 -5.61 20.23 12.61
C THR A 21 -4.79 19.02 12.17
N PRO A 22 -3.83 19.16 11.23
CA PRO A 22 -2.92 18.06 10.92
C PRO A 22 -2.42 17.49 12.23
N LEU A 23 -2.53 16.17 12.40
CA LEU A 23 -2.03 15.55 13.61
C LEU A 23 -0.53 15.88 13.66
N GLU A 24 -0.17 16.89 14.46
CA GLU A 24 1.22 17.21 14.77
C GLU A 24 1.75 16.08 15.64
N LEU A 25 2.13 15.00 14.95
CA LEU A 25 2.81 13.89 15.59
C LEU A 25 4.23 14.36 15.89
N PRO A 26 4.62 14.52 17.17
CA PRO A 26 5.96 14.92 17.50
C PRO A 26 6.93 13.81 17.06
N LEU A 27 7.65 14.05 15.97
CA LEU A 27 8.72 13.18 15.52
C LEU A 27 9.89 13.29 16.53
N ARG A 28 10.35 12.16 17.05
CA ARG A 28 11.48 12.10 18.00
C ARG A 28 12.84 12.17 17.30
N PRO A 29 13.93 12.42 18.06
CA PRO A 29 15.29 12.44 17.52
C PRO A 29 15.57 11.18 16.67
N GLY A 30 16.02 11.36 15.43
CA GLY A 30 16.27 10.30 14.44
C GLY A 30 15.11 10.03 13.47
N GLN A 31 13.84 10.21 13.87
CA GLN A 31 12.68 10.05 12.98
C GLN A 31 12.58 11.08 11.84
N PRO A 32 12.99 12.36 12.02
CA PRO A 32 13.00 13.33 10.94
C PRO A 32 13.82 12.87 9.74
N PHE A 33 14.94 12.18 9.96
CA PHE A 33 15.78 11.65 8.89
C PHE A 33 15.08 10.53 8.12
N ALA A 34 14.53 9.54 8.82
CA ALA A 34 13.78 8.45 8.21
C ALA A 34 12.55 8.97 7.45
N PHE A 35 11.86 9.96 8.00
CA PHE A 35 10.74 10.63 7.34
C PHE A 35 11.19 11.37 6.07
N ALA A 36 12.28 12.13 6.12
CA ALA A 36 12.80 12.87 4.97
C ALA A 36 13.19 11.93 3.81
N THR A 37 13.83 10.80 4.11
CA THR A 37 14.18 9.78 3.11
C THR A 37 12.94 9.24 2.41
N LYS A 38 11.89 8.89 3.17
CA LYS A 38 10.61 8.41 2.62
C LYS A 38 9.92 9.48 1.77
N GLN A 39 9.95 10.74 2.20
CA GLN A 39 9.41 11.87 1.44
C GLN A 39 10.15 12.09 0.11
N GLN A 40 11.46 11.92 0.10
CA GLN A 40 12.26 12.03 -1.12
C GLN A 40 11.81 11.00 -2.18
N ILE A 41 11.54 9.76 -1.78
CA ILE A 41 11.03 8.74 -2.69
C ILE A 41 9.67 9.13 -3.26
N LEU A 42 8.76 9.60 -2.42
CA LEU A 42 7.42 10.00 -2.84
C LEU A 42 7.45 11.22 -3.77
N SER A 43 8.40 12.15 -3.59
CA SER A 43 8.56 13.33 -4.45
C SER A 43 8.98 12.97 -5.88
N LEU A 44 9.63 11.82 -6.09
CA LEU A 44 10.03 11.33 -7.41
C LEU A 44 8.85 10.78 -8.23
N CYS A 45 7.69 10.58 -7.61
CA CYS A 45 6.59 9.84 -8.23
C CYS A 45 5.59 10.73 -8.97
N ASN A 46 5.77 12.05 -8.94
CA ASN A 46 4.86 13.03 -9.57
C ASN A 46 3.37 12.75 -9.24
N LEU A 47 3.08 12.50 -7.96
CA LEU A 47 1.74 12.20 -7.47
C LEU A 47 0.90 13.48 -7.36
N GLU A 48 -0.41 13.33 -7.54
CA GLU A 48 -1.34 14.40 -7.20
C GLU A 48 -1.21 14.83 -5.73
N PRO A 49 -1.31 16.13 -5.41
CA PRO A 49 -1.09 16.63 -4.05
C PRO A 49 -1.92 15.91 -2.98
N ILE A 50 -3.16 15.57 -3.31
CA ILE A 50 -4.06 14.88 -2.36
C ILE A 50 -3.56 13.46 -2.04
N VAL A 51 -3.01 12.74 -3.03
CA VAL A 51 -2.46 11.39 -2.87
C VAL A 51 -1.12 11.45 -2.15
N LEU A 52 -0.26 12.40 -2.53
CA LEU A 52 1.03 12.64 -1.89
C LEU A 52 0.85 12.97 -0.40
N ASN A 53 -0.07 13.87 -0.08
CA ASN A 53 -0.39 14.23 1.31
C ASN A 53 -0.92 13.03 2.10
N ALA A 54 -1.76 12.19 1.50
CA ALA A 54 -2.26 10.98 2.15
C ALA A 54 -1.14 9.97 2.46
N LEU A 55 -0.21 9.73 1.53
CA LEU A 55 0.95 8.88 1.74
C LEU A 55 1.92 9.47 2.77
N THR A 56 2.08 10.78 2.79
CA THR A 56 2.86 11.51 3.79
C THR A 56 2.29 11.28 5.20
N ASP A 57 0.99 11.39 5.35
CA ASP A 57 0.32 11.17 6.63
C ASP A 57 0.38 9.71 7.07
N LEU A 58 0.22 8.75 6.14
CA LEU A 58 0.44 7.33 6.43
C LEU A 58 1.87 7.04 6.88
N THR A 59 2.85 7.72 6.27
CA THR A 59 4.25 7.58 6.65
C THR A 59 4.48 8.06 8.09
N LYS A 60 3.93 9.22 8.45
CA LYS A 60 3.99 9.75 9.83
C LYS A 60 3.32 8.78 10.80
N LEU A 61 2.12 8.33 10.47
CA LEU A 61 1.38 7.37 11.28
C LEU A 61 2.20 6.09 11.52
N SER A 62 2.80 5.54 10.47
CA SER A 62 3.60 4.31 10.57
C SER A 62 4.76 4.48 11.55
N LEU A 63 5.48 5.61 11.49
CA LEU A 63 6.59 5.90 12.38
C LEU A 63 6.15 6.04 13.84
N VAL A 64 5.01 6.69 14.07
CA VAL A 64 4.50 6.89 15.45
C VAL A 64 3.95 5.59 16.03
N VAL A 65 3.24 4.78 15.23
CA VAL A 65 2.74 3.48 15.68
C VAL A 65 3.89 2.53 15.98
N ASP A 66 4.88 2.44 15.09
CA ASP A 66 6.06 1.59 15.30
C ASP A 66 6.78 1.96 16.61
N GLN A 67 6.97 3.24 16.83
CA GLN A 67 7.58 3.73 18.07
C GLN A 67 6.73 3.41 19.31
N SER A 68 5.40 3.60 19.23
CA SER A 68 4.50 3.30 20.35
C SER A 68 4.61 1.85 20.79
N ILE A 69 4.75 0.95 19.82
CA ILE A 69 4.93 -0.49 20.07
C ILE A 69 6.29 -0.77 20.70
N GLN A 70 7.37 -0.17 20.16
CA GLN A 70 8.74 -0.37 20.69
C GLN A 70 8.91 0.13 22.12
N GLU A 71 8.20 1.18 22.49
CA GLU A 71 8.31 1.79 23.83
C GLU A 71 7.26 1.27 24.82
N GLU A 72 6.37 0.38 24.40
CA GLU A 72 5.24 -0.10 25.20
C GLU A 72 4.36 1.04 25.77
N LYS A 73 4.35 2.18 25.08
CA LYS A 73 3.60 3.38 25.48
C LYS A 73 2.62 3.77 24.39
N ALA A 74 1.36 3.92 24.76
CA ALA A 74 0.35 4.49 23.87
C ALA A 74 0.70 5.97 23.59
N THR A 75 1.24 6.26 22.41
CA THR A 75 1.59 7.62 21.98
C THR A 75 0.39 8.31 21.33
N ILE A 76 -0.60 7.55 20.90
CA ILE A 76 -1.81 8.06 20.23
C ILE A 76 -3.03 7.59 21.00
N HIS A 77 -3.91 8.54 21.34
CA HIS A 77 -5.21 8.21 21.91
C HIS A 77 -6.05 7.45 20.87
N PRO A 78 -6.74 6.34 21.23
CA PRO A 78 -7.53 5.56 20.28
C PRO A 78 -8.52 6.40 19.44
N GLY A 79 -9.24 7.33 20.05
CA GLY A 79 -10.16 8.23 19.35
C GLY A 79 -9.48 9.13 18.31
N ALA A 80 -8.25 9.57 18.56
CA ALA A 80 -7.47 10.35 17.58
C ALA A 80 -7.04 9.47 16.39
N MET A 81 -6.77 8.18 16.62
CA MET A 81 -6.49 7.23 15.57
C MET A 81 -7.71 7.01 14.66
N ASP A 82 -8.89 6.82 15.27
CA ASP A 82 -10.13 6.62 14.52
C ASP A 82 -10.47 7.86 13.67
N GLU A 83 -10.36 9.06 14.25
CA GLU A 83 -10.55 10.32 13.54
C GLU A 83 -9.58 10.47 12.37
N PHE A 84 -8.30 10.15 12.58
CA PHE A 84 -7.28 10.18 11.54
C PHE A 84 -7.63 9.24 10.38
N VAL A 85 -8.00 8.00 10.70
CA VAL A 85 -8.37 6.98 9.71
C VAL A 85 -9.60 7.40 8.90
N VAL A 86 -10.64 7.90 9.56
CA VAL A 86 -11.86 8.40 8.88
C VAL A 86 -11.54 9.55 7.94
N ASN A 87 -10.72 10.49 8.40
CA ASN A 87 -10.31 11.65 7.61
C ASN A 87 -9.49 11.25 6.39
N LEU A 88 -8.55 10.33 6.57
CA LEU A 88 -7.74 9.81 5.48
C LEU A 88 -8.57 9.06 4.44
N HIS A 89 -9.50 8.21 4.88
CA HIS A 89 -10.48 7.56 4.01
C HIS A 89 -11.29 8.57 3.19
N HIS A 90 -11.78 9.62 3.84
CA HIS A 90 -12.55 10.67 3.18
C HIS A 90 -11.73 11.37 2.08
N ARG A 91 -10.50 11.79 2.41
CA ARG A 91 -9.60 12.42 1.43
C ARG A 91 -9.28 11.52 0.25
N LEU A 92 -8.95 10.25 0.51
CA LEU A 92 -8.66 9.29 -0.54
C LEU A 92 -9.87 9.01 -1.44
N ASN A 93 -11.10 9.10 -0.92
CA ASN A 93 -12.31 8.94 -1.71
C ASN A 93 -12.69 10.19 -2.53
N LYS A 94 -12.18 11.36 -2.18
CA LYS A 94 -12.33 12.58 -2.99
C LYS A 94 -11.42 12.63 -4.22
N VAL A 95 -10.42 11.76 -4.30
CA VAL A 95 -9.60 11.64 -5.52
C VAL A 95 -10.50 11.21 -6.67
N PRO A 96 -10.58 12.00 -7.77
CA PRO A 96 -11.37 11.60 -8.92
C PRO A 96 -10.97 10.21 -9.41
N LEU A 97 -11.96 9.39 -9.73
CA LEU A 97 -11.71 8.13 -10.40
C LEU A 97 -11.47 8.43 -11.87
N ASP A 98 -10.25 8.67 -12.24
CA ASP A 98 -9.89 8.62 -13.65
C ASP A 98 -10.18 7.22 -14.18
N ALA A 99 -10.82 7.17 -15.34
CA ALA A 99 -11.22 5.91 -15.98
C ALA A 99 -10.04 5.00 -16.34
N TYR A 100 -8.80 5.50 -16.19
CA TYR A 100 -7.59 4.83 -16.63
C TYR A 100 -6.68 4.41 -15.49
N ALA A 101 -5.95 3.34 -15.75
CA ALA A 101 -4.87 2.88 -14.90
C ALA A 101 -3.82 3.98 -14.73
N ASN A 102 -3.61 4.43 -13.50
CA ASN A 102 -2.60 5.43 -13.18
C ASN A 102 -2.05 5.22 -11.77
N ILE A 103 -0.87 5.82 -11.52
CA ILE A 103 -0.17 5.69 -10.24
C ILE A 103 -0.95 6.28 -9.07
N ASN A 104 -1.71 7.36 -9.28
CA ASN A 104 -2.50 7.99 -8.23
C ASN A 104 -3.60 7.04 -7.73
N ASN A 105 -4.31 6.38 -8.64
CA ASN A 105 -5.29 5.36 -8.28
C ASN A 105 -4.64 4.15 -7.61
N ALA A 106 -3.48 3.69 -8.08
CA ALA A 106 -2.74 2.61 -7.45
C ALA A 106 -2.35 2.96 -6.00
N CYS A 107 -1.76 4.14 -5.79
CA CYS A 107 -1.41 4.64 -4.46
C CYS A 107 -2.65 4.79 -3.56
N ARG A 108 -3.76 5.29 -4.10
CA ARG A 108 -5.03 5.41 -3.38
C ARG A 108 -5.52 4.05 -2.88
N PHE A 109 -5.62 3.05 -3.74
CA PHE A 109 -6.13 1.74 -3.35
C PHE A 109 -5.17 1.00 -2.40
N ALA A 110 -3.86 1.12 -2.61
CA ALA A 110 -2.86 0.56 -1.71
C ALA A 110 -2.91 1.23 -0.32
N SER A 111 -3.11 2.55 -0.26
CA SER A 111 -3.30 3.27 1.00
C SER A 111 -4.52 2.79 1.77
N LEU A 112 -5.64 2.56 1.08
CA LEU A 112 -6.85 2.00 1.69
C LEU A 112 -6.61 0.57 2.20
N LEU A 113 -5.88 -0.27 1.47
CA LEU A 113 -5.48 -1.61 1.91
C LEU A 113 -4.54 -1.54 3.12
N TYR A 114 -3.57 -0.62 3.12
CA TYR A 114 -2.68 -0.41 4.25
C TYR A 114 -3.45 -0.04 5.53
N ILE A 115 -4.38 0.89 5.44
CA ILE A 115 -5.25 1.26 6.58
C ILE A 115 -6.02 0.05 7.09
N LYS A 116 -6.56 -0.77 6.18
CA LYS A 116 -7.27 -2.01 6.55
C LYS A 116 -6.36 -3.01 7.27
N SER A 117 -5.09 -3.10 6.89
CA SER A 117 -4.12 -3.99 7.57
C SER A 117 -3.87 -3.58 9.02
N LEU A 118 -4.09 -2.30 9.38
CA LEU A 118 -3.94 -1.80 10.74
C LEU A 118 -5.20 -2.02 11.61
N LEU A 119 -6.40 -1.99 11.01
CA LEU A 119 -7.64 -1.87 11.76
C LEU A 119 -8.26 -3.18 12.23
N ARG A 120 -7.98 -4.29 11.67
CA ARG A 120 -8.38 -5.68 12.02
C ARG A 120 -8.44 -6.57 10.76
N PRO A 121 -7.55 -7.52 10.63
CA PRO A 121 -7.45 -8.32 9.39
C PRO A 121 -8.61 -9.27 9.14
N SER A 122 -9.42 -9.64 10.16
CA SER A 122 -10.38 -10.75 10.06
C SER A 122 -11.78 -10.36 9.58
N GLU A 123 -12.24 -9.14 9.84
CA GLU A 123 -13.65 -8.81 9.68
C GLU A 123 -14.07 -8.26 8.31
N MET A 124 -13.10 -7.90 7.44
CA MET A 124 -13.39 -7.23 6.16
C MET A 124 -12.66 -7.82 4.94
N ARG A 125 -12.57 -9.13 4.91
CA ARG A 125 -11.82 -9.82 3.86
C ARG A 125 -12.33 -9.52 2.45
N TRP A 126 -13.62 -9.44 2.26
CA TRP A 126 -14.24 -9.16 0.96
C TRP A 126 -13.98 -7.72 0.46
N VAL A 127 -13.90 -6.74 1.36
CA VAL A 127 -13.54 -5.35 1.05
C VAL A 127 -12.12 -5.30 0.51
N SER A 128 -11.20 -5.94 1.21
CA SER A 128 -9.79 -6.02 0.79
C SER A 128 -9.65 -6.67 -0.58
N VAL A 129 -10.40 -7.73 -0.86
CA VAL A 129 -10.39 -8.41 -2.17
C VAL A 129 -10.88 -7.48 -3.30
N ARG A 130 -11.91 -6.64 -3.04
CA ARG A 130 -12.38 -5.65 -4.04
C ARG A 130 -11.36 -4.54 -4.27
N LEU A 131 -10.76 -4.01 -3.21
CA LEU A 131 -9.70 -2.99 -3.30
C LEU A 131 -8.47 -3.53 -4.05
N ALA A 132 -8.04 -4.75 -3.77
CA ALA A 132 -6.98 -5.41 -4.50
C ALA A 132 -7.32 -5.57 -6.00
N GLY A 133 -8.57 -5.87 -6.33
CA GLY A 133 -9.03 -5.89 -7.72
C GLY A 133 -8.88 -4.53 -8.41
N LYS A 134 -9.27 -3.44 -7.75
CA LYS A 134 -9.10 -2.08 -8.27
C LYS A 134 -7.62 -1.69 -8.37
N LEU A 135 -6.80 -2.08 -7.38
CA LEU A 135 -5.36 -1.88 -7.41
C LEU A 135 -4.71 -2.59 -8.59
N ARG A 136 -5.08 -3.84 -8.87
CA ARG A 136 -4.62 -4.59 -10.04
C ARG A 136 -4.90 -3.84 -11.35
N ILE A 137 -6.12 -3.33 -11.52
CA ILE A 137 -6.50 -2.55 -12.71
C ILE A 137 -5.64 -1.29 -12.81
N ALA A 138 -5.45 -0.56 -11.72
CA ALA A 138 -4.64 0.65 -11.70
C ALA A 138 -3.18 0.37 -12.05
N LEU A 139 -2.61 -0.75 -11.59
CA LEU A 139 -1.24 -1.15 -11.89
C LEU A 139 -1.03 -1.67 -13.31
N GLY A 140 -2.07 -2.20 -13.94
CA GLY A 140 -1.98 -2.80 -15.28
C GLY A 140 -1.51 -1.85 -16.38
N GLY A 141 -1.70 -0.54 -16.21
CA GLY A 141 -1.25 0.49 -17.17
C GLY A 141 0.05 1.21 -16.77
N ILE A 142 0.68 0.82 -15.67
CA ILE A 142 1.89 1.49 -15.18
C ILE A 142 3.13 0.99 -15.93
N ILE A 143 3.98 1.93 -16.34
CA ILE A 143 5.30 1.66 -16.90
C ILE A 143 6.31 1.59 -15.74
N PRO A 144 6.86 0.40 -15.39
CA PRO A 144 7.62 0.24 -14.15
C PRO A 144 8.89 1.09 -14.06
N CYS A 145 9.54 1.39 -15.19
CA CYS A 145 10.77 2.18 -15.19
C CYS A 145 10.57 3.68 -14.84
N GLU A 146 9.33 4.15 -14.82
CA GLU A 146 9.00 5.54 -14.47
C GLU A 146 8.92 5.79 -12.96
N TYR A 147 8.87 4.72 -12.15
CA TYR A 147 8.64 4.84 -10.70
C TYR A 147 9.72 4.12 -9.89
N PRO A 148 10.04 4.62 -8.67
CA PRO A 148 11.02 3.98 -7.79
C PRO A 148 10.57 2.57 -7.38
N MET A 149 11.55 1.65 -7.30
CA MET A 149 11.27 0.26 -6.93
C MET A 149 10.59 0.10 -5.57
N PRO A 150 10.94 0.87 -4.51
CA PRO A 150 10.24 0.83 -3.24
C PRO A 150 8.73 1.01 -3.39
N LEU A 151 8.29 1.99 -4.21
CA LEU A 151 6.86 2.22 -4.44
C LEU A 151 6.19 1.03 -5.12
N LEU A 152 6.81 0.50 -6.16
CA LEU A 152 6.29 -0.64 -6.90
C LEU A 152 6.16 -1.89 -6.01
N CYS A 153 7.19 -2.15 -5.19
CA CYS A 153 7.17 -3.23 -4.20
C CYS A 153 6.02 -3.07 -3.21
N TRP A 154 5.89 -1.87 -2.65
CA TRP A 154 4.86 -1.58 -1.67
C TRP A 154 3.45 -1.75 -2.25
N LEU A 155 3.20 -1.25 -3.46
CA LEU A 155 1.93 -1.39 -4.16
C LEU A 155 1.58 -2.87 -4.39
N CYS A 156 2.53 -3.68 -4.86
CA CYS A 156 2.33 -5.12 -5.04
C CYS A 156 2.07 -5.83 -3.70
N TYR A 157 2.81 -5.47 -2.65
CA TYR A 157 2.61 -6.07 -1.32
C TYR A 157 1.25 -5.75 -0.73
N MET A 158 0.77 -4.51 -0.87
CA MET A 158 -0.59 -4.16 -0.45
C MET A 158 -1.63 -4.98 -1.24
N GLY A 159 -1.37 -5.23 -2.52
CA GLY A 159 -2.19 -6.11 -3.35
C GLY A 159 -2.17 -7.58 -2.88
N LEU A 160 -1.01 -8.11 -2.51
CA LEU A 160 -0.88 -9.47 -1.93
C LEU A 160 -1.68 -9.58 -0.63
N PHE A 161 -1.53 -8.63 0.30
CA PHE A 161 -2.28 -8.61 1.56
C PHE A 161 -3.80 -8.50 1.35
N GLY A 162 -4.23 -7.74 0.34
CA GLY A 162 -5.64 -7.58 -0.01
C GLY A 162 -6.24 -8.74 -0.78
N SER A 163 -5.44 -9.70 -1.23
CA SER A 163 -5.88 -10.81 -2.08
C SER A 163 -6.01 -12.11 -1.28
N MET A 164 -6.78 -13.05 -1.83
CA MET A 164 -6.81 -14.42 -1.28
C MET A 164 -5.51 -15.13 -1.69
N PRO A 165 -4.78 -15.72 -0.73
CA PRO A 165 -3.56 -16.47 -1.02
C PRO A 165 -3.79 -17.52 -2.11
N ALA A 166 -2.83 -17.64 -3.03
CA ALA A 166 -2.85 -18.58 -4.17
C ALA A 166 -4.03 -18.40 -5.15
N GLY A 167 -4.84 -17.35 -5.00
CA GLY A 167 -5.86 -17.00 -5.98
C GLY A 167 -5.28 -16.18 -7.15
N ASP A 168 -6.05 -16.06 -8.25
CA ASP A 168 -5.60 -15.40 -9.49
C ASP A 168 -5.06 -13.98 -9.29
N ARG A 169 -5.69 -13.18 -8.42
CA ARG A 169 -5.21 -11.83 -8.12
C ARG A 169 -3.91 -11.83 -7.34
N TRP A 170 -3.79 -12.71 -6.36
CA TRP A 170 -2.58 -12.88 -5.58
C TRP A 170 -1.42 -13.30 -6.49
N THR A 171 -1.65 -14.30 -7.33
CA THR A 171 -0.67 -14.78 -8.32
C THR A 171 -0.26 -13.66 -9.29
N TRP A 172 -1.21 -12.83 -9.71
CA TRP A 172 -0.92 -11.67 -10.56
C TRP A 172 0.03 -10.68 -9.87
N PHE A 173 -0.21 -10.31 -8.60
CA PHE A 173 0.69 -9.40 -7.86
C PHE A 173 2.07 -10.01 -7.65
N ALA A 174 2.14 -11.31 -7.31
CA ALA A 174 3.39 -12.03 -7.17
C ALA A 174 4.21 -12.01 -8.47
N ASN A 175 3.60 -12.38 -9.58
CA ASN A 175 4.25 -12.37 -10.91
C ASN A 175 4.66 -10.96 -11.33
N THR A 176 3.81 -9.97 -11.08
CA THR A 176 4.09 -8.56 -11.41
C THR A 176 5.31 -8.05 -10.65
N LEU A 177 5.41 -8.34 -9.35
CA LEU A 177 6.54 -7.96 -8.52
C LEU A 177 7.85 -8.57 -9.06
N ILE A 178 7.86 -9.86 -9.35
CA ILE A 178 9.03 -10.56 -9.89
C ILE A 178 9.40 -10.02 -11.26
N TYR A 179 8.42 -9.82 -12.13
CA TYR A 179 8.61 -9.28 -13.46
C TYR A 179 9.28 -7.90 -13.41
N TRP A 180 8.84 -7.00 -12.51
CA TRP A 180 9.43 -5.67 -12.38
C TRP A 180 10.86 -5.71 -11.86
N TYR A 181 11.19 -6.63 -10.95
CA TYR A 181 12.57 -6.87 -10.54
C TYR A 181 13.43 -7.34 -11.70
N THR A 182 12.94 -8.28 -12.48
CA THR A 182 13.65 -8.82 -13.65
C THR A 182 13.89 -7.75 -14.72
N LEU A 183 12.88 -6.91 -15.02
CA LEU A 183 13.00 -5.81 -15.98
C LEU A 183 14.10 -4.82 -15.63
N ARG A 184 14.38 -4.62 -14.35
CA ARG A 184 15.43 -3.71 -13.88
C ARG A 184 16.81 -4.37 -13.80
N GLY A 185 16.97 -5.57 -14.38
CA GLY A 185 18.23 -6.31 -14.34
C GLY A 185 18.58 -6.86 -12.96
N GLY A 186 17.63 -6.83 -12.01
CA GLY A 186 17.77 -7.39 -10.68
C GLY A 186 17.63 -8.92 -10.71
N GLN A 187 18.35 -9.57 -9.81
CA GLN A 187 18.05 -10.96 -9.46
C GLN A 187 16.77 -10.97 -8.61
N LYS A 188 16.09 -12.13 -8.53
CA LYS A 188 15.00 -12.33 -7.58
C LYS A 188 15.46 -11.87 -6.18
N PRO A 189 14.77 -10.89 -5.54
CA PRO A 189 15.17 -10.45 -4.22
C PRO A 189 14.94 -11.56 -3.20
N ASP A 190 15.75 -11.60 -2.17
CA ASP A 190 15.41 -12.31 -0.95
C ASP A 190 14.49 -11.46 -0.07
N TRP A 191 13.96 -12.05 1.00
CA TRP A 191 13.09 -11.32 1.92
C TRP A 191 13.78 -10.10 2.55
N ILE A 192 15.08 -10.18 2.83
CA ILE A 192 15.81 -9.09 3.49
C ILE A 192 15.86 -7.87 2.57
N SER A 193 16.32 -8.06 1.34
CA SER A 193 16.38 -6.99 0.33
C SER A 193 15.01 -6.39 0.03
N LEU A 194 13.99 -7.24 -0.09
CA LEU A 194 12.63 -6.78 -0.33
C LEU A 194 12.06 -6.00 0.85
N ARG A 195 12.32 -6.42 2.07
CA ARG A 195 11.94 -5.71 3.29
C ARG A 195 12.59 -4.32 3.36
N GLU A 196 13.84 -4.19 2.94
CA GLU A 196 14.53 -2.89 2.88
C GLU A 196 13.82 -1.91 1.92
N GLU A 197 13.32 -2.40 0.77
CA GLU A 197 12.49 -1.60 -0.12
C GLU A 197 11.16 -1.19 0.52
N LEU A 198 10.47 -2.12 1.19
CA LEU A 198 9.19 -1.87 1.86
C LEU A 198 9.32 -0.86 3.00
N LEU A 199 10.43 -0.91 3.75
CA LEU A 199 10.71 0.03 4.85
C LEU A 199 10.87 1.47 4.39
N GLN A 200 11.08 1.72 3.11
CA GLN A 200 11.18 3.06 2.55
C GLN A 200 9.81 3.74 2.36
N LEU A 201 8.71 3.03 2.60
CA LEU A 201 7.33 3.53 2.51
C LEU A 201 6.58 3.25 3.82
N PRO A 202 5.26 3.58 3.93
CA PRO A 202 4.49 3.22 5.11
C PRO A 202 4.56 1.71 5.38
N TRP A 203 5.30 1.34 6.41
CA TRP A 203 5.50 -0.03 6.85
C TRP A 203 5.80 -0.05 8.34
N ILE A 204 5.13 -0.89 9.10
CA ILE A 204 5.33 -1.07 10.54
C ILE A 204 5.89 -2.48 10.73
N PRO A 205 7.19 -2.63 11.05
CA PRO A 205 7.83 -3.93 11.16
C PRO A 205 7.08 -4.92 12.05
N TYR A 206 6.67 -4.49 13.22
CA TYR A 206 5.94 -5.33 14.17
C TYR A 206 4.62 -5.88 13.62
N VAL A 207 3.93 -5.10 12.78
CA VAL A 207 2.63 -5.47 12.20
C VAL A 207 2.79 -6.27 10.91
N HIS A 208 3.75 -5.87 10.08
CA HIS A 208 3.80 -6.31 8.69
C HIS A 208 4.91 -7.32 8.37
N ASP A 209 5.99 -7.42 9.18
CA ASP A 209 7.14 -8.26 8.82
C ASP A 209 6.79 -9.74 8.83
N GLU A 210 6.09 -10.23 9.86
CA GLU A 210 5.74 -11.65 9.94
C GLU A 210 4.76 -12.07 8.83
N PRO A 211 3.60 -11.37 8.66
CA PRO A 211 2.72 -11.69 7.53
C PRO A 211 3.37 -11.42 6.18
N GLY A 212 4.23 -10.41 6.06
CA GLY A 212 4.96 -10.09 4.82
C GLY A 212 5.94 -11.20 4.45
N ARG A 213 6.68 -11.72 5.40
CA ARG A 213 7.58 -12.88 5.20
C ARG A 213 6.79 -14.11 4.77
N GLY A 214 5.64 -14.38 5.40
CA GLY A 214 4.76 -15.47 5.01
C GLY A 214 4.25 -15.34 3.57
N GLN A 215 3.86 -14.13 3.16
CA GLN A 215 3.49 -13.88 1.76
C GLN A 215 4.67 -14.10 0.80
N TRP A 216 5.87 -13.64 1.17
CA TRP A 216 7.06 -13.83 0.35
C TRP A 216 7.43 -15.30 0.18
N GLN A 217 7.36 -16.10 1.25
CA GLN A 217 7.56 -17.54 1.19
C GLN A 217 6.63 -18.20 0.17
N MET A 218 5.35 -17.82 0.19
CA MET A 218 4.38 -18.33 -0.79
C MET A 218 4.72 -17.88 -2.22
N VAL A 219 5.22 -16.65 -2.41
CA VAL A 219 5.69 -16.15 -3.72
C VAL A 219 6.89 -16.99 -4.18
N GLU A 220 7.82 -17.32 -3.31
CA GLU A 220 8.96 -18.17 -3.60
C GLU A 220 8.53 -19.58 -4.02
N ASP A 221 7.56 -20.15 -3.31
CA ASP A 221 7.01 -21.47 -3.65
C ASP A 221 6.36 -21.45 -5.04
N VAL A 222 5.56 -20.44 -5.36
CA VAL A 222 4.95 -20.28 -6.70
C VAL A 222 6.02 -20.17 -7.79
N ILE A 223 7.12 -19.45 -7.55
CA ILE A 223 8.22 -19.35 -8.51
C ILE A 223 8.90 -20.71 -8.71
N LEU A 224 9.21 -21.41 -7.62
CA LEU A 224 9.88 -22.70 -7.68
C LEU A 224 9.04 -23.74 -8.43
N PHE A 225 7.72 -23.73 -8.25
CA PHE A 225 6.80 -24.62 -8.97
C PHE A 225 6.41 -24.08 -10.34
N GLY A 226 6.47 -22.76 -10.56
CA GLY A 226 6.08 -22.08 -11.79
C GLY A 226 7.21 -21.92 -12.83
N THR A 227 8.45 -22.22 -12.51
CA THR A 227 9.59 -22.09 -13.43
C THR A 227 9.51 -23.02 -14.65
N GLN A 228 8.53 -23.92 -14.69
CA GLN A 228 8.21 -24.66 -15.91
C GLN A 228 7.35 -23.86 -16.91
N ASN A 229 6.70 -22.78 -16.50
CA ASN A 229 5.92 -21.90 -17.38
C ASN A 229 6.59 -20.52 -17.45
N ARG A 230 7.02 -20.13 -18.65
CA ARG A 230 7.69 -18.85 -18.97
C ARG A 230 7.02 -17.67 -18.26
N ILE A 231 7.82 -16.82 -17.59
CA ILE A 231 7.39 -15.51 -17.09
C ILE A 231 6.95 -14.68 -18.29
N THR A 232 5.65 -14.66 -18.56
CA THR A 232 5.03 -13.80 -19.58
C THR A 232 4.65 -12.48 -18.93
N ASP A 233 4.73 -11.38 -19.68
CA ASP A 233 4.27 -10.07 -19.21
C ASP A 233 2.83 -10.19 -18.70
N PRO A 234 2.57 -9.96 -17.39
CA PRO A 234 1.25 -10.13 -16.81
C PRO A 234 0.20 -9.16 -17.40
N ARG A 235 0.63 -8.13 -18.14
CA ARG A 235 -0.25 -7.17 -18.80
C ARG A 235 -0.88 -7.71 -20.08
N LEU A 236 -0.31 -8.76 -20.68
CA LEU A 236 -0.82 -9.36 -21.92
C LEU A 236 -2.02 -10.31 -21.70
N ASN A 237 -2.36 -10.62 -20.44
CA ASN A 237 -3.48 -11.51 -20.11
C ASN A 237 -4.82 -10.78 -19.88
N TYR A 238 -5.04 -9.63 -20.53
CA TYR A 238 -6.30 -8.89 -20.46
C TYR A 238 -7.28 -9.26 -21.60
N GLY A 239 -7.30 -10.49 -22.03
CA GLY A 239 -8.21 -10.93 -23.06
C GLY A 239 -9.05 -12.13 -22.61
N GLU A 240 -10.03 -11.90 -21.71
CA GLU A 240 -11.31 -12.66 -21.64
C GLU A 240 -12.23 -12.03 -20.60
#